data_58e36e8749a4ff61efd28143184bad05
#
_entry.id   58e36e8749a4ff61efd28143184bad05
#
_cell.length_a   1.000
_cell.length_b   1.000
_cell.length_c   1.000
_cell.angle_alpha   90.00
_cell.angle_beta   90.00
_cell.angle_gamma   90.00
#
_symmetry.space_group_name_H-M   'P 1'
#
loop_
_entity.id
_entity.type
_entity.pdbx_description
1 polymer ?
#
loop_
_entity_poly.entity_id
_entity_poly.type
_entity_poly.pdbx_seq_one_letter_code
_entity_poly.pdbx_strand_id
1 'polypeptide(L)'
;VLSKNILFTYLAYCKNYVAAVCYDLLIYLVLWLSPILPKMTWFMIAIIDIATPIILLLYIRYIKRKKDYFKSKEGASDSEPKSVIILVIIVILAIWFALGIFPVKPIAIATGSMSPQINIGDVAIIKKCGPNDVEVGDIIEYKMPDFTVVHRIVEIKQENGRYYFATKGDSNDSRDKNLVTEDQLIGKCLFKIRYLGYPAIWITGVKTQNELGL
;
A
#
# COMPACT_ATOMS: atom_id res chain seq x y z
N VAL A 1 4.18 3.95 19.66
CA VAL A 1 4.20 4.26 21.11
C VAL A 1 4.55 5.72 21.37
N LEU A 2 5.66 6.26 20.82
CA LEU A 2 6.10 7.64 21.10
C LEU A 2 5.08 8.71 20.66
N SER A 3 4.54 8.61 19.45
CA SER A 3 3.56 9.55 18.89
C SER A 3 2.26 9.59 19.70
N LYS A 4 1.81 8.44 20.20
CA LYS A 4 0.64 8.30 21.05
C LYS A 4 0.87 8.97 22.41
N ASN A 5 2.06 8.77 23.02
CA ASN A 5 2.41 9.41 24.29
C ASN A 5 2.48 10.94 24.16
N ILE A 6 3.00 11.47 23.05
CA ILE A 6 3.03 12.91 22.77
C ILE A 6 1.60 13.47 22.68
N LEU A 7 0.69 12.77 21.96
CA LEU A 7 -0.71 13.16 21.87
C LEU A 7 -1.37 13.18 23.25
N PHE A 8 -1.19 12.14 24.05
CA PHE A 8 -1.81 12.03 25.38
C PHE A 8 -1.29 13.08 26.35
N THR A 9 0.01 13.35 26.35
CA THR A 9 0.60 14.45 27.13
C THR A 9 0.00 15.79 26.75
N TYR A 10 -0.18 16.04 25.44
CA TYR A 10 -0.81 17.28 24.96
C TYR A 10 -2.30 17.37 25.37
N LEU A 11 -3.07 16.28 25.27
CA LEU A 11 -4.47 16.22 25.69
C LEU A 11 -4.60 16.44 27.21
N ALA A 12 -3.73 15.82 28.00
CA ALA A 12 -3.68 16.03 29.45
C ALA A 12 -3.37 17.48 29.81
N TYR A 13 -2.40 18.11 29.14
CA TYR A 13 -2.12 19.52 29.28
C TYR A 13 -3.32 20.40 28.98
N CYS A 14 -4.15 20.03 27.98
CA CYS A 14 -5.40 20.71 27.65
C CYS A 14 -6.57 20.37 28.59
N LYS A 15 -6.35 19.60 29.66
CA LYS A 15 -7.36 19.09 30.60
C LYS A 15 -8.51 18.31 29.90
N ASN A 16 -8.22 17.69 28.74
CA ASN A 16 -9.21 16.95 27.95
C ASN A 16 -8.90 15.45 27.95
N TYR A 17 -8.96 14.83 29.12
CA TYR A 17 -8.70 13.38 29.30
C TYR A 17 -9.80 12.51 28.66
N VAL A 18 -11.03 13.04 28.52
CA VAL A 18 -12.12 12.33 27.82
C VAL A 18 -11.73 12.07 26.36
N ALA A 19 -11.11 13.03 25.67
CA ALA A 19 -10.67 12.86 24.31
C ALA A 19 -9.57 11.77 24.17
N ALA A 20 -8.71 11.60 25.18
CA ALA A 20 -7.70 10.55 25.19
C ALA A 20 -8.35 9.16 25.32
N VAL A 21 -9.35 9.03 26.21
CA VAL A 21 -10.11 7.77 26.38
C VAL A 21 -10.92 7.46 25.13
N CYS A 22 -11.60 8.44 24.53
CA CYS A 22 -12.33 8.26 23.27
C CYS A 22 -11.40 7.81 22.12
N TYR A 23 -10.21 8.37 22.04
CA TYR A 23 -9.23 7.95 21.03
C TYR A 23 -8.83 6.47 21.19
N ASP A 24 -8.49 6.04 22.41
CA ASP A 24 -8.15 4.65 22.67
C ASP A 24 -9.32 3.70 22.38
N LEU A 25 -10.53 4.03 22.84
CA LEU A 25 -11.72 3.24 22.57
C LEU A 25 -11.97 3.10 21.06
N LEU A 26 -11.80 4.16 20.29
CA LEU A 26 -12.02 4.18 18.85
C LEU A 26 -11.00 3.28 18.13
N ILE A 27 -9.72 3.34 18.51
CA ILE A 27 -8.68 2.48 17.95
C ILE A 27 -8.92 1.01 18.31
N TYR A 28 -9.26 0.71 19.58
CA TYR A 28 -9.58 -0.65 19.99
C TYR A 28 -10.82 -1.19 19.27
N LEU A 29 -11.83 -0.37 19.06
CA LEU A 29 -13.05 -0.74 18.33
C LEU A 29 -12.73 -1.09 16.87
N VAL A 30 -11.89 -0.30 16.21
CA VAL A 30 -11.43 -0.58 14.84
C VAL A 30 -10.62 -1.88 14.79
N LEU A 31 -9.73 -2.12 15.75
CA LEU A 31 -8.97 -3.37 15.84
C LEU A 31 -9.87 -4.57 16.16
N TRP A 32 -10.92 -4.39 16.95
CA TRP A 32 -11.88 -5.45 17.30
C TRP A 32 -12.78 -5.82 16.12
N LEU A 33 -13.14 -4.85 15.27
CA LEU A 33 -13.83 -5.05 13.98
C LEU A 33 -12.90 -5.62 12.89
N SER A 34 -11.59 -5.71 13.16
CA SER A 34 -10.57 -6.21 12.25
C SER A 34 -10.78 -7.62 11.67
N PRO A 35 -11.55 -8.57 12.27
CA PRO A 35 -11.88 -9.83 11.60
C PRO A 35 -12.63 -9.66 10.27
N ILE A 36 -13.28 -8.51 10.08
CA ILE A 36 -14.01 -8.17 8.85
C ILE A 36 -13.07 -7.49 7.82
N LEU A 37 -11.93 -6.97 8.29
CA LEU A 37 -10.93 -6.34 7.42
C LEU A 37 -9.95 -7.40 6.88
N PRO A 38 -9.44 -7.24 5.64
CA PRO A 38 -8.40 -8.12 5.11
C PRO A 38 -7.18 -8.10 6.04
N LYS A 39 -6.48 -9.23 6.18
CA LYS A 39 -5.29 -9.37 7.02
C LYS A 39 -4.29 -8.24 6.74
N MET A 40 -4.28 -7.25 7.62
CA MET A 40 -3.35 -6.13 7.50
C MET A 40 -1.95 -6.60 7.87
N THR A 41 -0.96 -6.25 7.06
CA THR A 41 0.44 -6.53 7.39
C THR A 41 0.83 -5.71 8.62
N TRP A 42 1.76 -6.24 9.45
CA TRP A 42 2.29 -5.53 10.63
C TRP A 42 2.78 -4.10 10.31
N PHE A 43 3.33 -3.90 9.11
CA PHE A 43 3.82 -2.61 8.62
C PHE A 43 2.68 -1.59 8.46
N MET A 44 1.54 -2.01 7.96
CA MET A 44 0.34 -1.18 7.81
C MET A 44 -0.19 -0.72 9.16
N ILE A 45 -0.25 -1.66 10.13
CA ILE A 45 -0.65 -1.36 11.50
C ILE A 45 0.32 -0.33 12.10
N ALA A 46 1.63 -0.51 11.91
CA ALA A 46 2.64 0.42 12.42
C ALA A 46 2.50 1.84 11.82
N ILE A 47 2.21 1.96 10.52
CA ILE A 47 1.95 3.26 9.88
C ILE A 47 0.73 3.94 10.48
N ILE A 48 -0.37 3.21 10.66
CA ILE A 48 -1.61 3.74 11.24
C ILE A 48 -1.36 4.20 12.68
N ASP A 49 -0.68 3.40 13.49
CA ASP A 49 -0.36 3.70 14.88
C ASP A 49 0.55 4.95 15.05
N ILE A 50 1.39 5.23 14.07
CA ILE A 50 2.25 6.42 14.08
C ILE A 50 1.51 7.63 13.51
N ALA A 51 0.84 7.47 12.37
CA ALA A 51 0.23 8.58 11.64
C ALA A 51 -1.00 9.15 12.34
N THR A 52 -1.86 8.30 12.91
CA THR A 52 -3.14 8.72 13.50
C THR A 52 -2.96 9.73 14.65
N PRO A 53 -2.10 9.49 15.66
CA PRO A 53 -1.91 10.46 16.75
C PRO A 53 -1.25 11.75 16.27
N ILE A 54 -0.37 11.69 15.28
CA ILE A 54 0.27 12.90 14.71
C ILE A 54 -0.77 13.78 14.01
N ILE A 55 -1.60 13.19 13.15
CA ILE A 55 -2.64 13.90 12.42
C ILE A 55 -3.65 14.52 13.39
N LEU A 56 -4.09 13.75 14.40
CA LEU A 56 -5.02 14.24 15.40
C LEU A 56 -4.43 15.41 16.21
N LEU A 57 -3.15 15.33 16.59
CA LEU A 57 -2.45 16.38 17.31
C LEU A 57 -2.35 17.66 16.47
N LEU A 58 -2.00 17.53 15.19
CA LEU A 58 -1.93 18.67 14.27
C LEU A 58 -3.32 19.30 14.08
N TYR A 59 -4.36 18.49 13.97
CA TYR A 59 -5.75 18.94 13.84
C TYR A 59 -6.23 19.69 15.09
N ILE A 60 -5.97 19.16 16.30
CA ILE A 60 -6.33 19.82 17.57
C ILE A 60 -5.58 21.15 17.73
N ARG A 61 -4.27 21.17 17.44
CA ARG A 61 -3.47 22.42 17.48
C ARG A 61 -4.00 23.45 16.50
N TYR A 62 -4.40 23.00 15.32
CA TYR A 62 -4.98 23.85 14.30
C TYR A 62 -6.31 24.47 14.77
N ILE A 63 -7.26 23.68 15.30
CA ILE A 63 -8.53 24.18 15.81
C ILE A 63 -8.30 25.16 16.95
N LYS A 64 -7.37 24.87 17.88
CA LYS A 64 -7.05 25.75 19.02
C LYS A 64 -6.50 27.08 18.53
N ARG A 65 -5.54 27.06 17.58
CA ARG A 65 -4.99 28.29 16.97
C ARG A 65 -6.06 29.11 16.26
N LYS A 66 -7.00 28.45 15.55
CA LYS A 66 -8.13 29.11 14.92
C LYS A 66 -9.03 29.78 15.96
N LYS A 67 -9.35 29.08 17.05
CA LYS A 67 -10.19 29.63 18.14
C LYS A 67 -9.56 30.85 18.83
N ASP A 68 -8.25 30.80 19.09
CA ASP A 68 -7.49 31.91 19.67
C ASP A 68 -7.41 33.11 18.71
N TYR A 69 -7.26 32.86 17.41
CA TYR A 69 -7.28 33.89 16.36
C TYR A 69 -8.65 34.57 16.24
N PHE A 70 -9.76 33.82 16.29
CA PHE A 70 -11.11 34.40 16.25
C PHE A 70 -11.46 35.17 17.52
N LYS A 71 -10.97 34.74 18.68
CA LYS A 71 -11.12 35.48 19.93
C LYS A 71 -10.38 36.83 19.92
N SER A 72 -9.38 36.94 19.06
CA SER A 72 -8.58 38.17 18.86
C SER A 72 -9.12 39.11 17.77
N LYS A 73 -10.04 38.64 16.91
CA LYS A 73 -10.61 39.40 15.80
C LYS A 73 -12.10 39.09 15.66
N GLU A 74 -12.94 39.81 16.35
CA GLU A 74 -14.35 39.91 15.98
C GLU A 74 -14.46 40.57 14.61
N GLY A 75 -14.70 39.78 13.56
CA GLY A 75 -14.98 40.29 12.22
C GLY A 75 -14.32 39.65 11.01
N ALA A 76 -13.62 38.50 11.12
CA ALA A 76 -12.98 37.88 9.95
C ALA A 76 -13.77 36.68 9.43
N SER A 77 -14.06 36.73 8.13
CA SER A 77 -14.74 35.72 7.27
C SER A 77 -14.34 34.25 7.53
N ASP A 78 -15.35 33.38 7.59
CA ASP A 78 -15.27 31.92 7.67
C ASP A 78 -14.69 31.29 6.39
N SER A 79 -13.40 31.37 6.20
CA SER A 79 -12.74 30.51 5.22
C SER A 79 -12.20 29.27 5.92
N GLU A 80 -12.93 28.17 5.86
CA GLU A 80 -12.40 26.84 6.19
C GLU A 80 -11.08 26.63 5.44
N PRO A 81 -9.99 26.29 6.13
CA PRO A 81 -8.71 26.11 5.42
C PRO A 81 -8.79 24.83 4.58
N LYS A 82 -8.98 25.03 3.32
CA LYS A 82 -8.98 23.99 2.28
C LYS A 82 -7.82 23.00 2.45
N SER A 83 -6.69 23.45 3.00
CA SER A 83 -5.52 22.63 3.28
C SER A 83 -5.74 21.46 4.25
N VAL A 84 -6.57 21.64 5.29
CA VAL A 84 -6.87 20.55 6.24
C VAL A 84 -7.79 19.52 5.61
N ILE A 85 -8.79 19.97 4.86
CA ILE A 85 -9.69 19.08 4.12
C ILE A 85 -8.89 18.26 3.11
N ILE A 86 -7.99 18.91 2.36
CA ILE A 86 -7.09 18.23 1.41
C ILE A 86 -6.22 17.19 2.12
N LEU A 87 -5.62 17.54 3.27
CA LEU A 87 -4.80 16.61 4.04
C LEU A 87 -5.61 15.38 4.48
N VAL A 88 -6.82 15.57 5.01
CA VAL A 88 -7.71 14.47 5.42
C VAL A 88 -8.05 13.57 4.24
N ILE A 89 -8.38 14.16 3.08
CA ILE A 89 -8.65 13.40 1.85
C ILE A 89 -7.42 12.58 1.43
N ILE A 90 -6.22 13.18 1.43
CA ILE A 90 -4.98 12.48 1.09
C ILE A 90 -4.75 11.29 2.02
N VAL A 91 -4.98 11.46 3.33
CA VAL A 91 -4.82 10.38 4.33
C VAL A 91 -5.84 9.26 4.09
N ILE A 92 -7.11 9.59 3.84
CA ILE A 92 -8.15 8.61 3.52
C ILE A 92 -7.78 7.84 2.25
N LEU A 93 -7.33 8.54 1.20
CA LEU A 93 -6.90 7.91 -0.06
C LEU A 93 -5.68 7.01 0.15
N ALA A 94 -4.72 7.44 0.97
CA ALA A 94 -3.54 6.65 1.30
C ALA A 94 -3.92 5.36 2.07
N ILE A 95 -4.86 5.46 3.03
CA ILE A 95 -5.39 4.30 3.76
C ILE A 95 -6.12 3.35 2.80
N TRP A 96 -6.96 3.85 1.90
CA TRP A 96 -7.67 3.04 0.91
C TRP A 96 -6.72 2.33 -0.05
N PHE A 97 -5.67 3.04 -0.48
CA PHE A 97 -4.61 2.46 -1.32
C PHE A 97 -3.87 1.35 -0.57
N ALA A 98 -3.53 1.60 0.67
CA ALA A 98 -2.85 0.67 1.55
C ALA A 98 -3.69 -0.59 1.87
N LEU A 99 -5.01 -0.44 2.03
CA LEU A 99 -5.95 -1.55 2.26
C LEU A 99 -6.21 -2.38 0.98
N GLY A 100 -5.64 -2.00 -0.17
CA GLY A 100 -5.85 -2.71 -1.44
C GLY A 100 -7.30 -2.65 -1.95
N ILE A 101 -8.06 -1.62 -1.54
CA ILE A 101 -9.42 -1.37 -2.02
C ILE A 101 -9.38 -0.93 -3.49
N PHE A 102 -8.28 -0.27 -3.89
CA PHE A 102 -8.06 0.04 -5.29
C PHE A 102 -7.78 -1.22 -6.11
N PRO A 103 -8.21 -1.26 -7.37
CA PRO A 103 -7.94 -2.38 -8.28
C PRO A 103 -6.46 -2.49 -8.67
N VAL A 104 -5.60 -1.64 -8.14
CA VAL A 104 -4.15 -1.61 -8.38
C VAL A 104 -3.36 -1.77 -7.08
N LYS A 105 -2.26 -2.50 -7.14
CA LYS A 105 -1.34 -2.68 -6.01
C LYS A 105 0.12 -2.49 -6.45
N PRO A 106 0.97 -1.87 -5.62
CA PRO A 106 2.41 -1.80 -5.85
C PRO A 106 3.09 -3.09 -5.39
N ILE A 107 4.07 -3.56 -6.16
CA ILE A 107 4.94 -4.69 -5.81
C ILE A 107 6.39 -4.30 -6.01
N ALA A 108 7.21 -4.45 -4.98
CA ALA A 108 8.66 -4.27 -5.08
C ALA A 108 9.30 -5.49 -5.74
N ILE A 109 10.09 -5.27 -6.78
CA ILE A 109 10.76 -6.33 -7.54
C ILE A 109 12.12 -6.63 -6.90
N ALA A 110 12.27 -7.85 -6.40
CA ALA A 110 13.49 -8.31 -5.71
C ALA A 110 14.41 -9.15 -6.58
N THR A 111 13.97 -9.58 -7.79
CA THR A 111 14.73 -10.45 -8.69
C THR A 111 14.98 -9.79 -10.03
N GLY A 112 16.04 -10.23 -10.74
CA GLY A 112 16.44 -9.68 -12.04
C GLY A 112 15.80 -10.37 -13.24
N SER A 113 14.90 -11.33 -13.06
CA SER A 113 14.33 -12.14 -14.16
C SER A 113 13.61 -11.33 -15.26
N MET A 114 13.19 -10.10 -14.94
CA MET A 114 12.52 -9.18 -15.87
C MET A 114 13.43 -8.07 -16.40
N SER A 115 14.75 -8.15 -16.13
CA SER A 115 15.71 -7.18 -16.66
C SER A 115 15.84 -7.34 -18.18
N PRO A 116 16.06 -6.24 -18.95
CA PRO A 116 16.20 -4.85 -18.50
C PRO A 116 14.86 -4.12 -18.34
N GLN A 117 13.75 -4.78 -18.68
CA GLN A 117 12.44 -4.11 -18.68
C GLN A 117 12.01 -3.69 -17.26
N ILE A 118 12.14 -4.57 -16.26
CA ILE A 118 11.91 -4.25 -14.86
C ILE A 118 13.14 -4.73 -14.08
N ASN A 119 13.75 -3.85 -13.31
CA ASN A 119 14.98 -4.14 -12.58
C ASN A 119 14.72 -4.35 -11.09
N ILE A 120 15.71 -4.94 -10.41
CA ILE A 120 15.71 -5.02 -8.95
C ILE A 120 15.57 -3.61 -8.35
N GLY A 121 14.69 -3.46 -7.36
CA GLY A 121 14.43 -2.17 -6.72
C GLY A 121 13.38 -1.32 -7.41
N ASP A 122 12.85 -1.75 -8.56
CA ASP A 122 11.68 -1.10 -9.18
C ASP A 122 10.40 -1.52 -8.44
N VAL A 123 9.36 -0.68 -8.51
CA VAL A 123 8.00 -1.02 -8.09
C VAL A 123 7.15 -1.21 -9.33
N ALA A 124 6.60 -2.40 -9.51
CA ALA A 124 5.59 -2.67 -10.53
C ALA A 124 4.19 -2.35 -9.98
N ILE A 125 3.40 -1.62 -10.75
CA ILE A 125 2.00 -1.33 -10.43
C ILE A 125 1.13 -2.35 -11.14
N ILE A 126 0.55 -3.25 -10.36
CA ILE A 126 -0.26 -4.37 -10.83
C ILE A 126 -1.74 -4.01 -10.72
N LYS A 127 -2.47 -4.11 -11.83
CA LYS A 127 -3.93 -4.00 -11.88
C LYS A 127 -4.51 -5.40 -11.82
N LYS A 128 -5.40 -5.66 -10.87
CA LYS A 128 -6.18 -6.90 -10.84
C LYS A 128 -6.99 -7.02 -12.13
N CYS A 129 -6.94 -8.17 -12.77
CA CYS A 129 -7.63 -8.44 -14.03
C CYS A 129 -8.01 -9.91 -14.12
N GLY A 130 -8.97 -10.21 -14.98
CA GLY A 130 -9.35 -11.57 -15.33
C GLY A 130 -8.53 -12.13 -16.50
N PRO A 131 -8.71 -13.43 -16.82
CA PRO A 131 -7.99 -14.10 -17.90
C PRO A 131 -8.30 -13.52 -19.29
N ASN A 132 -9.46 -12.88 -19.46
CA ASN A 132 -9.87 -12.25 -20.72
C ASN A 132 -9.24 -10.84 -20.94
N ASP A 133 -8.64 -10.27 -19.90
CA ASP A 133 -8.10 -8.90 -19.92
C ASP A 133 -6.58 -8.87 -20.24
N VAL A 134 -5.98 -10.03 -20.48
CA VAL A 134 -4.55 -10.16 -20.74
C VAL A 134 -4.29 -10.69 -22.15
N GLU A 135 -3.19 -10.21 -22.73
CA GLU A 135 -2.75 -10.56 -24.08
C GLU A 135 -1.30 -11.08 -24.07
N VAL A 136 -0.92 -11.75 -25.17
CA VAL A 136 0.48 -12.16 -25.36
C VAL A 136 1.36 -10.90 -25.41
N GLY A 137 2.43 -10.89 -24.62
CA GLY A 137 3.30 -9.76 -24.42
C GLY A 137 3.05 -8.97 -23.13
N ASP A 138 1.89 -9.13 -22.48
CA ASP A 138 1.61 -8.54 -21.20
C ASP A 138 2.52 -9.11 -20.09
N ILE A 139 2.93 -8.27 -19.15
CA ILE A 139 3.63 -8.69 -17.94
C ILE A 139 2.57 -8.93 -16.87
N ILE A 140 2.50 -10.14 -16.35
CA ILE A 140 1.51 -10.55 -15.35
C ILE A 140 2.17 -10.91 -14.03
N GLU A 141 1.42 -10.67 -12.95
CA GLU A 141 1.70 -11.24 -11.64
C GLU A 141 0.83 -12.47 -11.44
N TYR A 142 1.42 -13.56 -11.02
CA TYR A 142 0.72 -14.79 -10.70
C TYR A 142 1.25 -15.44 -9.42
N LYS A 143 0.39 -16.26 -8.81
CA LYS A 143 0.65 -16.91 -7.53
C LYS A 143 1.32 -18.26 -7.75
N MET A 144 2.44 -18.50 -7.10
CA MET A 144 3.04 -19.80 -6.85
C MET A 144 2.73 -20.25 -5.40
N PRO A 145 2.94 -21.53 -5.04
CA PRO A 145 2.61 -22.02 -3.69
C PRO A 145 3.18 -21.16 -2.55
N ASP A 146 4.45 -20.73 -2.67
CA ASP A 146 5.16 -20.04 -1.59
C ASP A 146 5.44 -18.56 -1.88
N PHE A 147 5.33 -18.11 -3.13
CA PHE A 147 5.67 -16.75 -3.56
C PHE A 147 4.83 -16.30 -4.75
N THR A 148 5.00 -15.05 -5.15
CA THR A 148 4.43 -14.50 -6.38
C THR A 148 5.52 -14.21 -7.39
N VAL A 149 5.22 -14.39 -8.67
CA VAL A 149 6.13 -14.18 -9.79
C VAL A 149 5.56 -13.11 -10.72
N VAL A 150 6.45 -12.31 -11.29
CA VAL A 150 6.11 -11.31 -12.31
C VAL A 150 6.88 -11.64 -13.57
N HIS A 151 6.22 -12.21 -14.58
CA HIS A 151 6.82 -12.60 -15.86
C HIS A 151 5.94 -12.19 -17.03
N ARG A 152 6.48 -12.28 -18.26
CA ARG A 152 5.78 -11.94 -19.49
C ARG A 152 5.04 -13.15 -20.07
N ILE A 153 3.82 -12.93 -20.54
CA ILE A 153 3.06 -13.93 -21.30
C ILE A 153 3.71 -14.08 -22.69
N VAL A 154 4.10 -15.29 -23.04
CA VAL A 154 4.65 -15.63 -24.36
C VAL A 154 3.67 -16.44 -25.20
N GLU A 155 2.70 -17.09 -24.56
CA GLU A 155 1.67 -17.86 -25.24
C GLU A 155 0.42 -17.98 -24.33
N ILE A 156 -0.76 -17.93 -24.93
CA ILE A 156 -2.05 -18.17 -24.24
C ILE A 156 -2.69 -19.39 -24.89
N LYS A 157 -3.08 -20.37 -24.07
CA LYS A 157 -3.83 -21.54 -24.48
C LYS A 157 -5.19 -21.55 -23.81
N GLN A 158 -6.19 -22.02 -24.53
CA GLN A 158 -7.52 -22.26 -23.97
C GLN A 158 -7.89 -23.71 -24.18
N GLU A 159 -8.08 -24.46 -23.09
CA GLU A 159 -8.44 -25.85 -23.10
C GLU A 159 -9.63 -26.07 -22.15
N ASN A 160 -10.68 -26.74 -22.65
CA ASN A 160 -11.91 -27.01 -21.88
C ASN A 160 -12.53 -25.77 -21.23
N GLY A 161 -12.45 -24.60 -21.91
CA GLY A 161 -12.99 -23.34 -21.41
C GLY A 161 -12.14 -22.64 -20.37
N ARG A 162 -10.94 -23.17 -20.02
CA ARG A 162 -9.99 -22.60 -19.09
C ARG A 162 -8.78 -22.02 -19.80
N TYR A 163 -8.23 -20.92 -19.24
CA TYR A 163 -7.04 -20.27 -19.76
C TYR A 163 -5.77 -20.78 -19.07
N TYR A 164 -4.73 -20.97 -19.88
CA TYR A 164 -3.38 -21.35 -19.45
C TYR A 164 -2.39 -20.39 -20.10
N PHE A 165 -1.48 -19.84 -19.31
CA PHE A 165 -0.50 -18.85 -19.77
C PHE A 165 0.90 -19.48 -19.72
N ALA A 166 1.60 -19.52 -20.83
CA ALA A 166 3.03 -19.78 -20.85
C ALA A 166 3.74 -18.45 -20.60
N THR A 167 4.58 -18.42 -19.58
CA THR A 167 5.29 -17.21 -19.15
C THR A 167 6.79 -17.37 -19.31
N LYS A 168 7.49 -16.23 -19.37
CA LYS A 168 8.95 -16.15 -19.44
C LYS A 168 9.44 -14.87 -18.80
N GLY A 169 10.49 -14.95 -17.99
CA GLY A 169 11.24 -13.76 -17.58
C GLY A 169 12.02 -13.17 -18.74
N ASP A 170 12.06 -11.85 -18.86
CA ASP A 170 12.71 -11.17 -20.00
C ASP A 170 14.21 -11.45 -20.08
N SER A 171 14.89 -11.69 -18.95
CA SER A 171 16.30 -12.09 -18.91
C SER A 171 16.54 -13.60 -18.94
N ASN A 172 15.51 -14.43 -18.89
CA ASN A 172 15.65 -15.87 -18.89
C ASN A 172 15.85 -16.40 -20.33
N ASP A 173 16.65 -17.45 -20.51
CA ASP A 173 16.86 -18.07 -21.83
C ASP A 173 15.65 -18.92 -22.28
N SER A 174 14.95 -19.54 -21.32
CA SER A 174 13.85 -20.46 -21.59
C SER A 174 12.53 -19.99 -20.96
N ARG A 175 11.41 -20.51 -21.46
CA ARG A 175 10.08 -20.35 -20.86
C ARG A 175 10.03 -21.02 -19.48
N ASP A 176 9.11 -20.57 -18.65
CA ASP A 176 8.81 -21.22 -17.38
C ASP A 176 8.31 -22.66 -17.62
N LYS A 177 8.74 -23.59 -16.79
CA LYS A 177 8.43 -25.02 -16.98
C LYS A 177 6.94 -25.34 -16.86
N ASN A 178 6.25 -24.61 -16.00
CA ASN A 178 4.83 -24.83 -15.71
C ASN A 178 3.97 -23.76 -16.35
N LEU A 179 2.83 -24.15 -16.91
CA LEU A 179 1.83 -23.20 -17.35
C LEU A 179 1.13 -22.59 -16.13
N VAL A 180 0.87 -21.30 -16.20
CA VAL A 180 0.09 -20.57 -15.20
C VAL A 180 -1.39 -20.75 -15.51
N THR A 181 -2.16 -21.18 -14.54
CA THR A 181 -3.62 -21.32 -14.67
C THR A 181 -4.33 -20.01 -14.41
N GLU A 182 -5.57 -19.87 -14.89
CA GLU A 182 -6.37 -18.67 -14.66
C GLU A 182 -6.58 -18.35 -13.17
N ASP A 183 -6.68 -19.39 -12.31
CA ASP A 183 -6.81 -19.23 -10.84
C ASP A 183 -5.57 -18.66 -10.17
N GLN A 184 -4.41 -18.82 -10.82
CA GLN A 184 -3.14 -18.29 -10.33
C GLN A 184 -2.92 -16.83 -10.76
N LEU A 185 -3.63 -16.35 -11.79
CA LEU A 185 -3.50 -14.97 -12.28
C LEU A 185 -3.99 -13.99 -11.21
N ILE A 186 -3.13 -13.04 -10.86
CA ILE A 186 -3.47 -11.96 -9.91
C ILE A 186 -3.80 -10.67 -10.66
N GLY A 187 -3.01 -10.33 -11.67
CA GLY A 187 -3.21 -9.12 -12.44
C GLY A 187 -2.09 -8.84 -13.42
N LYS A 188 -2.23 -7.75 -14.19
CA LYS A 188 -1.22 -7.31 -15.15
C LYS A 188 -0.51 -6.04 -14.72
N CYS A 189 0.77 -5.90 -15.10
CA CYS A 189 1.58 -4.73 -14.85
C CYS A 189 1.17 -3.60 -15.79
N LEU A 190 0.77 -2.46 -15.24
CA LEU A 190 0.45 -1.25 -16.00
C LEU A 190 1.69 -0.44 -16.34
N PHE A 191 2.50 -0.17 -15.32
CA PHE A 191 3.76 0.58 -15.44
C PHE A 191 4.66 0.27 -14.23
N LYS A 192 5.90 0.73 -14.31
CA LYS A 192 6.89 0.60 -13.23
C LYS A 192 7.36 1.97 -12.76
N ILE A 193 7.74 2.05 -11.49
CA ILE A 193 8.40 3.20 -10.88
C ILE A 193 9.80 2.76 -10.47
N ARG A 194 10.81 3.41 -11.04
CA ARG A 194 12.22 3.04 -10.79
C ARG A 194 12.64 3.39 -9.36
N TYR A 195 13.44 2.52 -8.77
CA TYR A 195 14.14 2.71 -7.47
C TYR A 195 13.25 2.83 -6.23
N LEU A 196 11.92 2.92 -6.38
CA LEU A 196 10.99 3.10 -5.25
C LEU A 196 10.84 1.84 -4.39
N GLY A 197 11.25 0.67 -4.89
CA GLY A 197 11.15 -0.62 -4.20
C GLY A 197 12.27 -0.89 -3.20
N TYR A 198 13.41 -0.21 -3.27
CA TYR A 198 14.55 -0.48 -2.38
C TYR A 198 14.23 -0.40 -0.90
N PRO A 199 13.52 0.64 -0.39
CA PRO A 199 13.16 0.68 1.03
C PRO A 199 12.33 -0.53 1.48
N ALA A 200 11.41 -1.00 0.62
CA ALA A 200 10.60 -2.18 0.93
C ALA A 200 11.45 -3.46 0.97
N ILE A 201 12.38 -3.63 0.03
CA ILE A 201 13.31 -4.78 0.00
C ILE A 201 14.18 -4.80 1.25
N TRP A 202 14.75 -3.67 1.67
CA TRP A 202 15.57 -3.57 2.89
C TRP A 202 14.78 -3.89 4.16
N ILE A 203 13.54 -3.39 4.28
CA ILE A 203 12.70 -3.63 5.46
C ILE A 203 12.25 -5.09 5.54
N THR A 204 11.94 -5.72 4.40
CA THR A 204 11.46 -7.11 4.37
C THR A 204 12.58 -8.13 4.50
N GLY A 205 13.84 -7.72 4.38
CA GLY A 205 15.01 -8.61 4.44
C GLY A 205 15.03 -9.65 3.30
N VAL A 206 14.27 -9.41 2.23
CA VAL A 206 14.30 -10.26 1.03
C VAL A 206 15.68 -10.14 0.42
N LYS A 207 16.44 -11.24 0.43
CA LYS A 207 17.76 -11.30 -0.21
C LYS A 207 17.58 -11.09 -1.72
N THR A 208 18.24 -10.09 -2.25
CA THR A 208 18.30 -9.88 -3.69
C THR A 208 19.16 -10.95 -4.35
N GLN A 209 18.94 -11.22 -5.62
CA GLN A 209 19.70 -12.23 -6.38
C GLN A 209 21.21 -11.98 -6.33
N ASN A 210 21.65 -10.73 -6.21
CA ASN A 210 23.07 -10.35 -6.07
C ASN A 210 23.68 -10.81 -4.72
N GLU A 211 22.86 -11.03 -3.68
CA GLU A 211 23.31 -11.50 -2.36
C GLU A 211 23.30 -13.04 -2.26
N LEU A 212 22.61 -13.70 -3.18
CA LEU A 212 22.52 -15.17 -3.25
C LEU A 212 23.62 -15.80 -4.11
N GLY A 213 24.43 -14.99 -4.83
CA GLY A 213 25.55 -15.47 -5.64
C GLY A 213 25.14 -16.33 -6.86
N LEU A 214 23.92 -16.12 -7.38
CA LEU A 214 23.36 -16.80 -8.54
C LEU A 214 23.31 -15.88 -9.74
#